data_793b4348716ca3ac34ead2d87c23a11b
#
_entry.id   793b4348716ca3ac34ead2d87c23a11b
#
_cell.length_a   1.000
_cell.length_b   1.000
_cell.length_c   1.000
_cell.angle_alpha   90.00
_cell.angle_beta   90.00
_cell.angle_gamma   90.00
#
_symmetry.space_group_name_H-M   'P 1'
#
loop_
_entity.id
_entity.type
_entity.pdbx_description
1 polymer ?
#
loop_
_entity_poly.entity_id
_entity_poly.type
_entity_poly.pdbx_seq_one_letter_code
_entity_poly.pdbx_strand_id
1 'polypeptide(L)'
;MAGLIRSVAAAALLLSMTSFGLAANKVIIILDASGSMWAQIDGKPKLEIARESLRTVLQSVPAGDEIGFMAYGHRTKGSCDDIELIVPPQAGSASAISAAADSMKFLGKTPLTAAVKQAAEALKYTEEKATVVLITDGLETCGGDPCALGKELKESGVDFTADVVGFGLTADEGKQIACLAENTGGKYIQASDQKALQEALVETVAAPAPAPEPAPAPAPAPEPAKPEFNFMPSVVMAEGGPEISDNSNAWEIYKANADGSRGDQVMTEYGELKTNLEPGDYIVVGRDDEARSEQKIKIEAGQVYKPLFTLNGGTLVIHPHASQGSEISGEARVDFAYPGGSTTHYGDAKATVPAGEQKVTVQIGAGAVTQTIQLAAGQTVEKEVVVGVGHAVLNAFYTAGGDKADNSGISFEIVKAKKKIDGSRESIEHSYGPDSKFWLPPDDYVALTTLDLAVAEQPFTIKAGDNQDIKVALDAGVLAMSAPGAYSIEVLSSKKDIQGKRKSLGLSYGDSWQQTIPAGDYVVVRHAPDQGQDKEMPVTIKAGERSEITIQ
;
A
#
# COMPACT_ATOMS: atom_id res chain seq x y z
N MET A 1 19.85 34.71 98.78
CA MET A 1 20.90 34.99 97.77
C MET A 1 20.68 34.06 96.60
N ALA A 2 20.58 34.63 95.46
CA ALA A 2 20.10 34.14 94.18
C ALA A 2 20.82 32.90 93.65
N GLY A 3 20.07 31.97 93.12
CA GLY A 3 20.55 30.80 92.31
C GLY A 3 19.64 30.59 91.12
N LEU A 4 20.16 30.97 89.94
CA LEU A 4 19.48 30.88 88.67
C LEU A 4 19.37 29.40 88.19
N ILE A 5 18.18 28.92 87.92
CA ILE A 5 17.91 27.63 87.21
C ILE A 5 17.78 27.92 85.71
N ARG A 6 18.70 27.40 84.90
CA ARG A 6 18.62 27.44 83.47
C ARG A 6 17.89 26.20 82.97
N SER A 7 16.71 26.41 82.39
CA SER A 7 15.94 25.36 81.63
C SER A 7 16.50 25.24 80.23
N VAL A 8 16.91 24.00 79.85
CA VAL A 8 17.29 23.60 78.48
C VAL A 8 16.04 23.08 77.83
N ALA A 9 15.51 23.78 76.82
CA ALA A 9 14.46 23.29 75.93
C ALA A 9 15.11 22.51 74.79
N ALA A 10 14.84 21.20 74.72
CA ALA A 10 15.20 20.36 73.60
C ALA A 10 14.15 20.54 72.49
N ALA A 11 14.51 21.18 71.36
CA ALA A 11 13.71 21.23 70.15
C ALA A 11 13.92 19.93 69.34
N ALA A 12 12.91 19.07 69.25
CA ALA A 12 12.89 17.94 68.41
C ALA A 12 12.58 18.41 66.97
N LEU A 13 13.58 18.35 66.07
CA LEU A 13 13.43 18.60 64.63
C LEU A 13 12.88 17.35 63.98
N LEU A 14 11.57 17.36 63.62
CA LEU A 14 10.94 16.36 62.77
C LEU A 14 11.43 16.57 61.32
N LEU A 15 12.39 15.76 60.86
CA LEU A 15 12.70 15.61 59.45
C LEU A 15 11.53 14.89 58.76
N SER A 16 10.66 15.63 58.09
CA SER A 16 9.74 15.08 57.09
C SER A 16 10.56 14.68 55.86
N MET A 17 10.80 13.36 55.72
CA MET A 17 11.27 12.79 54.46
C MET A 17 10.13 12.87 53.44
N THR A 18 10.15 13.90 52.60
CA THR A 18 9.36 13.89 51.36
C THR A 18 9.99 12.88 50.41
N SER A 19 9.40 11.69 50.32
CA SER A 19 9.67 10.76 49.24
C SER A 19 9.27 11.45 47.94
N PHE A 20 10.22 11.85 47.10
CA PHE A 20 9.97 12.15 45.72
C PHE A 20 9.60 10.79 45.04
N GLY A 21 8.31 10.50 44.97
CA GLY A 21 7.81 9.44 44.11
C GLY A 21 8.11 9.84 42.66
N LEU A 22 8.82 9.02 41.95
CA LEU A 22 8.86 9.07 40.48
C LEU A 22 7.39 9.04 40.00
N ALA A 23 6.99 10.03 39.22
CA ALA A 23 5.65 10.03 38.65
C ALA A 23 5.51 8.78 37.78
N ALA A 24 4.54 7.94 38.13
CA ALA A 24 4.23 6.73 37.35
C ALA A 24 3.74 7.17 35.97
N ASN A 25 4.25 6.52 34.90
CA ASN A 25 3.74 6.75 33.57
C ASN A 25 2.33 6.14 33.47
N LYS A 26 1.39 6.88 32.83
CA LYS A 26 0.06 6.36 32.50
C LYS A 26 -0.02 6.11 31.01
N VAL A 27 -0.20 4.86 30.64
CA VAL A 27 -0.18 4.41 29.24
C VAL A 27 -1.40 3.54 28.96
N ILE A 28 -2.07 3.74 27.82
CA ILE A 28 -2.99 2.75 27.27
C ILE A 28 -2.40 2.20 25.97
N ILE A 29 -2.24 0.88 25.93
CA ILE A 29 -1.90 0.14 24.73
C ILE A 29 -3.18 -0.20 23.99
N ILE A 30 -3.29 0.20 22.73
CA ILE A 30 -4.40 -0.16 21.82
C ILE A 30 -3.91 -1.22 20.86
N LEU A 31 -4.58 -2.36 20.82
CA LEU A 31 -4.28 -3.45 19.90
C LEU A 31 -5.36 -3.58 18.83
N ASP A 32 -4.92 -3.54 17.59
CA ASP A 32 -5.74 -3.88 16.42
C ASP A 32 -6.12 -5.37 16.44
N ALA A 33 -7.41 -5.66 16.42
CA ALA A 33 -7.95 -6.99 16.23
C ALA A 33 -8.90 -7.05 15.02
N SER A 34 -8.63 -6.22 14.01
CA SER A 34 -9.35 -6.23 12.75
C SER A 34 -8.99 -7.46 11.90
N GLY A 35 -9.73 -7.65 10.81
CA GLY A 35 -9.56 -8.81 9.95
C GLY A 35 -8.21 -8.90 9.23
N SER A 36 -7.50 -7.79 9.04
CA SER A 36 -6.16 -7.74 8.45
C SER A 36 -5.10 -8.46 9.29
N MET A 37 -5.27 -8.50 10.62
CA MET A 37 -4.38 -9.19 11.55
C MET A 37 -4.31 -10.72 11.37
N TRP A 38 -5.16 -11.31 10.51
CA TRP A 38 -5.02 -12.69 10.03
C TRP A 38 -3.89 -12.88 9.02
N ALA A 39 -3.45 -11.82 8.37
CA ALA A 39 -2.31 -11.89 7.45
C ALA A 39 -1.07 -12.43 8.19
N GLN A 40 -0.21 -13.11 7.45
CA GLN A 40 0.95 -13.79 8.01
C GLN A 40 2.25 -13.05 7.69
N ILE A 41 3.15 -13.06 8.66
CA ILE A 41 4.55 -12.69 8.50
C ILE A 41 5.35 -13.95 8.88
N ASP A 42 6.22 -14.42 7.99
CA ASP A 42 7.01 -15.65 8.17
C ASP A 42 6.19 -16.89 8.55
N GLY A 43 4.98 -17.01 7.99
CA GLY A 43 4.08 -18.14 8.21
C GLY A 43 3.29 -18.09 9.53
N LYS A 44 3.35 -16.99 10.28
CA LYS A 44 2.66 -16.79 11.55
C LYS A 44 1.68 -15.62 11.46
N PRO A 45 0.43 -15.76 11.93
CA PRO A 45 -0.54 -14.65 11.94
C PRO A 45 0.00 -13.43 12.70
N LYS A 46 -0.20 -12.23 12.15
CA LYS A 46 0.26 -10.97 12.77
C LYS A 46 -0.21 -10.81 14.22
N LEU A 47 -1.45 -11.18 14.53
CA LEU A 47 -1.95 -11.09 15.90
C LEU A 47 -1.22 -12.05 16.87
N GLU A 48 -0.82 -13.24 16.44
CA GLU A 48 -0.03 -14.12 17.31
C GLU A 48 1.34 -13.52 17.60
N ILE A 49 1.96 -12.91 16.59
CA ILE A 49 3.22 -12.16 16.76
C ILE A 49 3.01 -10.99 17.73
N ALA A 50 1.93 -10.22 17.58
CA ALA A 50 1.61 -9.10 18.45
C ALA A 50 1.38 -9.52 19.91
N ARG A 51 0.65 -10.62 20.14
CA ARG A 51 0.44 -11.21 21.49
C ARG A 51 1.74 -11.61 22.17
N GLU A 52 2.62 -12.30 21.45
CA GLU A 52 3.90 -12.74 22.00
C GLU A 52 4.83 -11.55 22.28
N SER A 53 4.88 -10.58 21.37
CA SER A 53 5.67 -9.37 21.54
C SER A 53 5.17 -8.56 22.73
N LEU A 54 3.87 -8.38 22.86
CA LEU A 54 3.26 -7.69 23.99
C LEU A 54 3.55 -8.42 25.31
N ARG A 55 3.42 -9.76 25.37
CA ARG A 55 3.75 -10.55 26.56
C ARG A 55 5.22 -10.40 26.98
N THR A 56 6.12 -10.36 26.01
CA THR A 56 7.55 -10.17 26.27
C THR A 56 7.85 -8.79 26.84
N VAL A 57 7.29 -7.74 26.22
CA VAL A 57 7.53 -6.36 26.63
C VAL A 57 6.92 -6.03 28.00
N LEU A 58 5.72 -6.55 28.28
CA LEU A 58 5.06 -6.36 29.59
C LEU A 58 5.87 -6.89 30.78
N GLN A 59 6.82 -7.81 30.56
CA GLN A 59 7.73 -8.29 31.61
C GLN A 59 8.80 -7.25 31.97
N SER A 60 9.09 -6.29 31.09
CA SER A 60 10.10 -5.24 31.30
C SER A 60 9.52 -3.91 31.75
N VAL A 61 8.18 -3.80 31.87
CA VAL A 61 7.50 -2.58 32.35
C VAL A 61 7.86 -2.31 33.82
N PRO A 62 8.24 -1.09 34.20
CA PRO A 62 8.48 -0.72 35.60
C PRO A 62 7.25 -0.98 36.48
N ALA A 63 7.47 -1.52 37.68
CA ALA A 63 6.38 -1.96 38.56
C ALA A 63 5.42 -0.82 39.02
N GLY A 64 5.87 0.45 38.90
CA GLY A 64 5.08 1.63 39.25
C GLY A 64 4.23 2.19 38.13
N ASP A 65 4.47 1.79 36.88
CA ASP A 65 3.74 2.32 35.73
C ASP A 65 2.32 1.77 35.64
N GLU A 66 1.38 2.64 35.34
CA GLU A 66 -0.05 2.32 35.20
C GLU A 66 -0.35 2.04 33.72
N ILE A 67 -0.37 0.75 33.35
CA ILE A 67 -0.66 0.33 31.98
C ILE A 67 -2.09 -0.12 31.86
N GLY A 68 -2.83 0.43 30.90
CA GLY A 68 -4.14 -0.03 30.47
C GLY A 68 -4.07 -0.75 29.13
N PHE A 69 -5.15 -1.44 28.78
CA PHE A 69 -5.25 -2.17 27.54
C PHE A 69 -6.62 -2.01 26.88
N MET A 70 -6.61 -1.54 25.66
CA MET A 70 -7.78 -1.36 24.81
C MET A 70 -7.61 -2.17 23.53
N ALA A 71 -8.71 -2.59 22.95
CA ALA A 71 -8.70 -3.21 21.62
C ALA A 71 -9.92 -2.79 20.81
N TYR A 72 -9.80 -2.90 19.50
CA TYR A 72 -10.92 -2.74 18.60
C TYR A 72 -11.05 -3.90 17.61
N GLY A 73 -12.27 -4.14 17.11
CA GLY A 73 -12.53 -5.15 16.08
C GLY A 73 -12.51 -6.60 16.57
N HIS A 74 -12.65 -6.85 17.88
CA HIS A 74 -12.51 -8.19 18.46
C HIS A 74 -13.82 -8.86 18.87
N ARG A 75 -14.97 -8.16 18.89
CA ARG A 75 -16.28 -8.68 19.34
C ARG A 75 -17.29 -8.80 18.22
N THR A 76 -17.38 -7.79 17.36
CA THR A 76 -18.47 -7.67 16.38
C THR A 76 -17.93 -7.52 14.96
N LYS A 77 -18.25 -8.50 14.11
CA LYS A 77 -17.80 -8.48 12.71
C LYS A 77 -18.31 -7.25 11.96
N GLY A 78 -17.37 -6.49 11.39
CA GLY A 78 -17.66 -5.35 10.51
C GLY A 78 -18.22 -4.10 11.19
N SER A 79 -18.21 -4.03 12.54
CA SER A 79 -18.65 -2.85 13.29
C SER A 79 -17.53 -1.83 13.45
N CYS A 80 -17.88 -0.55 13.32
CA CYS A 80 -17.01 0.57 13.67
C CYS A 80 -17.11 1.01 15.14
N ASP A 81 -18.10 0.49 15.88
CA ASP A 81 -18.32 0.80 17.29
C ASP A 81 -17.69 -0.26 18.22
N ASP A 82 -16.97 -1.22 17.65
CA ASP A 82 -16.33 -2.30 18.40
C ASP A 82 -15.00 -1.87 18.97
N ILE A 83 -15.05 -1.04 19.99
CA ILE A 83 -13.91 -0.53 20.78
C ILE A 83 -14.16 -0.86 22.24
N GLU A 84 -13.16 -1.35 22.97
CA GLU A 84 -13.28 -1.69 24.39
C GLU A 84 -12.02 -1.43 25.19
N LEU A 85 -12.15 -0.69 26.30
CA LEU A 85 -11.13 -0.62 27.34
C LEU A 85 -11.24 -1.87 28.23
N ILE A 86 -10.42 -2.89 27.93
CA ILE A 86 -10.50 -4.22 28.54
C ILE A 86 -9.83 -4.24 29.93
N VAL A 87 -8.68 -3.58 30.04
CA VAL A 87 -7.96 -3.42 31.31
C VAL A 87 -7.75 -1.92 31.54
N PRO A 88 -8.37 -1.35 32.58
CA PRO A 88 -8.12 0.04 32.97
C PRO A 88 -6.65 0.26 33.36
N PRO A 89 -6.10 1.48 33.18
CA PRO A 89 -4.74 1.82 33.59
C PRO A 89 -4.54 1.57 35.09
N GLN A 90 -3.61 0.71 35.44
CA GLN A 90 -3.24 0.39 36.83
C GLN A 90 -1.86 -0.25 36.91
N ALA A 91 -1.18 -0.09 38.03
CA ALA A 91 0.07 -0.76 38.28
C ALA A 91 -0.08 -2.28 38.37
N GLY A 92 0.89 -3.02 37.84
CA GLY A 92 0.88 -4.50 37.88
C GLY A 92 -0.12 -5.16 36.95
N SER A 93 -0.66 -4.49 35.96
CA SER A 93 -1.67 -4.99 35.00
C SER A 93 -1.13 -6.00 33.96
N ALA A 94 0.17 -6.22 33.86
CA ALA A 94 0.84 -7.00 32.81
C ALA A 94 0.21 -8.39 32.58
N SER A 95 -0.11 -9.15 33.64
CA SER A 95 -0.72 -10.47 33.50
C SER A 95 -2.17 -10.40 33.00
N ALA A 96 -2.93 -9.40 33.43
CA ALA A 96 -4.30 -9.19 32.99
C ALA A 96 -4.34 -8.77 31.50
N ILE A 97 -3.42 -7.91 31.07
CA ILE A 97 -3.27 -7.49 29.68
C ILE A 97 -2.90 -8.68 28.78
N SER A 98 -1.92 -9.51 29.19
CA SER A 98 -1.55 -10.71 28.44
C SER A 98 -2.72 -11.67 28.28
N ALA A 99 -3.47 -11.95 29.36
CA ALA A 99 -4.65 -12.81 29.31
C ALA A 99 -5.76 -12.25 28.41
N ALA A 100 -5.98 -10.94 28.47
CA ALA A 100 -6.94 -10.26 27.61
C ALA A 100 -6.55 -10.38 26.13
N ALA A 101 -5.29 -10.10 25.78
CA ALA A 101 -4.77 -10.22 24.42
C ALA A 101 -4.90 -11.65 23.87
N ASP A 102 -4.64 -12.68 24.72
CA ASP A 102 -4.75 -14.08 24.32
C ASP A 102 -6.19 -14.52 24.01
N SER A 103 -7.19 -13.88 24.62
CA SER A 103 -8.60 -14.23 24.45
C SER A 103 -9.29 -13.61 23.22
N MET A 104 -8.64 -12.65 22.54
CA MET A 104 -9.25 -11.88 21.44
C MET A 104 -9.50 -12.70 20.18
N LYS A 105 -10.54 -12.30 19.44
CA LYS A 105 -10.86 -12.79 18.10
C LYS A 105 -10.60 -11.68 17.08
N PHE A 106 -10.42 -12.05 15.83
CA PHE A 106 -10.18 -11.11 14.71
C PHE A 106 -11.44 -10.99 13.88
N LEU A 107 -12.19 -9.95 13.98
CA LEU A 107 -13.53 -9.91 13.39
C LEU A 107 -13.87 -8.60 12.69
N GLY A 108 -13.28 -7.48 13.14
CA GLY A 108 -13.84 -6.17 12.90
C GLY A 108 -13.18 -5.34 11.82
N LYS A 109 -13.60 -4.09 11.79
CA LYS A 109 -12.99 -2.98 11.06
C LYS A 109 -11.93 -2.31 11.93
N THR A 110 -11.31 -1.25 11.38
CA THR A 110 -10.22 -0.49 11.99
C THR A 110 -10.68 0.93 12.36
N PRO A 111 -11.43 1.14 13.47
CA PRO A 111 -11.83 2.46 13.97
C PRO A 111 -10.70 3.08 14.82
N LEU A 112 -9.48 3.17 14.27
CA LEU A 112 -8.31 3.58 15.04
C LEU A 112 -8.44 5.00 15.61
N THR A 113 -9.01 5.94 14.85
CA THR A 113 -9.22 7.33 15.27
C THR A 113 -10.13 7.41 16.50
N ALA A 114 -11.25 6.69 16.48
CA ALA A 114 -12.18 6.63 17.60
C ALA A 114 -11.56 5.92 18.83
N ALA A 115 -10.77 4.87 18.62
CA ALA A 115 -10.09 4.15 19.69
C ALA A 115 -9.05 5.01 20.40
N VAL A 116 -8.23 5.76 19.66
CA VAL A 116 -7.25 6.69 20.22
C VAL A 116 -7.95 7.79 21.01
N LYS A 117 -9.05 8.34 20.51
CA LYS A 117 -9.84 9.35 21.22
C LYS A 117 -10.38 8.80 22.55
N GLN A 118 -10.99 7.62 22.54
CA GLN A 118 -11.50 6.99 23.76
C GLN A 118 -10.38 6.65 24.76
N ALA A 119 -9.21 6.22 24.31
CA ALA A 119 -8.06 5.98 25.17
C ALA A 119 -7.53 7.27 25.81
N ALA A 120 -7.43 8.36 25.05
CA ALA A 120 -7.05 9.67 25.56
C ALA A 120 -8.02 10.16 26.65
N GLU A 121 -9.32 10.04 26.42
CA GLU A 121 -10.38 10.37 27.38
C GLU A 121 -10.29 9.50 28.65
N ALA A 122 -10.05 8.20 28.52
CA ALA A 122 -9.88 7.28 29.64
C ALA A 122 -8.64 7.60 30.49
N LEU A 123 -7.59 8.16 29.87
CA LEU A 123 -6.38 8.64 30.54
C LEU A 123 -6.53 10.06 31.11
N LYS A 124 -7.67 10.73 30.91
CA LYS A 124 -7.91 12.12 31.32
C LYS A 124 -6.85 13.10 30.77
N TYR A 125 -6.53 12.97 29.49
CA TYR A 125 -5.46 13.68 28.80
C TYR A 125 -5.50 15.22 28.94
N THR A 126 -6.65 15.81 29.30
CA THR A 126 -6.82 17.24 29.56
C THR A 126 -6.42 17.65 30.99
N GLU A 127 -6.20 16.70 31.87
CA GLU A 127 -5.90 16.92 33.29
C GLU A 127 -4.50 16.43 33.67
N GLU A 128 -4.02 15.35 33.07
CA GLU A 128 -2.79 14.66 33.41
C GLU A 128 -1.98 14.29 32.15
N LYS A 129 -0.68 14.06 32.34
CA LYS A 129 0.17 13.46 31.29
C LYS A 129 -0.39 12.10 30.87
N ALA A 130 -0.56 11.89 29.57
CA ALA A 130 -1.18 10.70 29.02
C ALA A 130 -0.44 10.22 27.78
N THR A 131 -0.15 8.93 27.72
CA THR A 131 0.46 8.28 26.56
C THR A 131 -0.44 7.19 26.01
N VAL A 132 -0.65 7.19 24.72
CA VAL A 132 -1.34 6.10 24.00
C VAL A 132 -0.32 5.44 23.07
N VAL A 133 -0.28 4.11 23.07
CA VAL A 133 0.53 3.32 22.14
C VAL A 133 -0.41 2.51 21.27
N LEU A 134 -0.52 2.86 19.99
CA LEU A 134 -1.37 2.19 19.01
C LEU A 134 -0.55 1.16 18.22
N ILE A 135 -0.97 -0.10 18.24
CA ILE A 135 -0.42 -1.17 17.41
C ILE A 135 -1.49 -1.49 16.36
N THR A 136 -1.18 -1.23 15.10
CA THR A 136 -2.12 -1.47 13.98
C THR A 136 -1.40 -2.01 12.75
N ASP A 137 -2.09 -2.85 11.98
CA ASP A 137 -1.64 -3.39 10.70
C ASP A 137 -2.48 -2.91 9.51
N GLY A 138 -3.33 -1.90 9.75
CA GLY A 138 -4.24 -1.34 8.76
C GLY A 138 -4.49 0.15 8.93
N LEU A 139 -5.11 0.72 7.90
CA LEU A 139 -5.55 2.12 7.88
C LEU A 139 -6.94 2.27 8.50
N GLU A 140 -7.31 3.52 8.82
CA GLU A 140 -8.66 3.89 9.24
C GLU A 140 -9.73 3.44 8.23
N THR A 141 -10.71 2.67 8.66
CA THR A 141 -11.79 2.14 7.80
C THR A 141 -13.19 2.57 8.21
N CYS A 142 -13.28 3.46 9.22
CA CYS A 142 -14.53 3.93 9.81
C CYS A 142 -14.77 5.43 9.60
N GLY A 143 -13.98 6.06 8.70
CA GLY A 143 -14.17 7.44 8.29
C GLY A 143 -13.62 8.48 9.26
N GLY A 144 -12.79 8.09 10.23
CA GLY A 144 -12.05 9.01 11.08
C GLY A 144 -10.85 9.62 10.34
N ASP A 145 -10.39 10.77 10.83
CA ASP A 145 -9.17 11.43 10.36
C ASP A 145 -8.11 11.40 11.48
N PRO A 146 -7.09 10.52 11.37
CA PRO A 146 -6.03 10.42 12.39
C PRO A 146 -5.21 11.70 12.55
N CYS A 147 -4.96 12.40 11.43
CA CYS A 147 -4.15 13.62 11.44
C CYS A 147 -4.90 14.77 12.13
N ALA A 148 -6.18 14.94 11.87
CA ALA A 148 -7.02 15.93 12.53
C ALA A 148 -7.17 15.63 14.02
N LEU A 149 -7.36 14.35 14.39
CA LEU A 149 -7.41 13.94 15.80
C LEU A 149 -6.10 14.24 16.53
N GLY A 150 -4.95 13.95 15.92
CA GLY A 150 -3.65 14.24 16.54
C GLY A 150 -3.48 15.71 16.88
N LYS A 151 -3.91 16.63 16.02
CA LYS A 151 -3.92 18.08 16.28
C LYS A 151 -4.88 18.43 17.41
N GLU A 152 -6.12 17.93 17.38
CA GLU A 152 -7.14 18.15 18.43
C GLU A 152 -6.62 17.74 19.80
N LEU A 153 -6.01 16.54 19.91
CA LEU A 153 -5.50 16.02 21.18
C LEU A 153 -4.27 16.79 21.69
N LYS A 154 -3.42 17.27 20.79
CA LYS A 154 -2.27 18.10 21.16
C LYS A 154 -2.67 19.47 21.67
N GLU A 155 -3.65 20.10 21.02
CA GLU A 155 -4.14 21.44 21.38
C GLU A 155 -4.92 21.46 22.71
N SER A 156 -5.65 20.37 23.01
CA SER A 156 -6.51 20.26 24.19
C SER A 156 -5.88 19.48 25.35
N GLY A 157 -4.82 18.72 25.14
CA GLY A 157 -4.13 17.90 26.14
C GLY A 157 -3.08 18.71 26.94
N VAL A 158 -2.88 18.33 28.20
CA VAL A 158 -1.82 18.95 29.04
C VAL A 158 -0.43 18.49 28.64
N ASP A 159 -0.24 17.18 28.42
CA ASP A 159 1.00 16.56 27.93
C ASP A 159 0.61 15.21 27.29
N PHE A 160 -0.12 15.30 26.17
CA PHE A 160 -0.60 14.12 25.46
C PHE A 160 0.39 13.68 24.39
N THR A 161 0.65 12.37 24.33
CA THR A 161 1.50 11.74 23.32
C THR A 161 0.80 10.49 22.79
N ALA A 162 0.80 10.31 21.48
CA ALA A 162 0.38 9.07 20.83
C ALA A 162 1.55 8.48 20.05
N ASP A 163 2.04 7.34 20.47
CA ASP A 163 2.98 6.54 19.69
C ASP A 163 2.24 5.56 18.80
N VAL A 164 2.67 5.39 17.56
CA VAL A 164 2.02 4.51 16.58
C VAL A 164 3.01 3.49 16.06
N VAL A 165 2.70 2.22 16.26
CA VAL A 165 3.46 1.08 15.73
C VAL A 165 2.71 0.50 14.55
N GLY A 166 3.18 0.77 13.32
CA GLY A 166 2.66 0.22 12.09
C GLY A 166 3.23 -1.18 11.85
N PHE A 167 2.43 -2.24 12.05
CA PHE A 167 2.90 -3.61 11.98
C PHE A 167 2.62 -4.27 10.63
N GLY A 168 3.66 -4.45 9.82
CA GLY A 168 3.56 -5.03 8.47
C GLY A 168 2.77 -4.16 7.49
N LEU A 169 2.77 -2.84 7.71
CA LEU A 169 2.28 -1.85 6.76
C LEU A 169 3.35 -1.60 5.68
N THR A 170 2.91 -1.18 4.51
CA THR A 170 3.80 -0.59 3.52
C THR A 170 4.23 0.81 3.96
N ALA A 171 5.31 1.34 3.38
CA ALA A 171 5.76 2.70 3.71
C ALA A 171 4.70 3.77 3.42
N ASP A 172 3.89 3.60 2.36
CA ASP A 172 2.84 4.55 2.00
C ASP A 172 1.60 4.45 2.91
N GLU A 173 1.25 3.27 3.37
CA GLU A 173 0.21 3.09 4.38
C GLU A 173 0.65 3.71 5.71
N GLY A 174 1.92 3.51 6.09
CA GLY A 174 2.49 4.11 7.29
C GLY A 174 2.41 5.62 7.31
N LYS A 175 2.72 6.29 6.22
CA LYS A 175 2.62 7.77 6.09
C LYS A 175 1.22 8.31 6.40
N GLN A 176 0.17 7.56 6.10
CA GLN A 176 -1.22 7.99 6.31
C GLN A 176 -1.63 8.03 7.79
N ILE A 177 -0.91 7.32 8.66
CA ILE A 177 -1.19 7.28 10.10
C ILE A 177 -0.06 7.88 10.96
N ALA A 178 1.13 8.09 10.38
CA ALA A 178 2.29 8.68 11.07
C ALA A 178 1.98 10.07 11.63
N CYS A 179 1.18 10.86 10.93
CA CYS A 179 0.75 12.19 11.34
C CYS A 179 0.03 12.22 12.71
N LEU A 180 -0.60 11.13 13.14
CA LEU A 180 -1.21 11.02 14.48
C LEU A 180 -0.12 11.09 15.56
N ALA A 181 0.97 10.36 15.38
CA ALA A 181 2.12 10.41 16.27
C ALA A 181 2.83 11.77 16.20
N GLU A 182 3.18 12.22 15.00
CA GLU A 182 3.90 13.48 14.77
C GLU A 182 3.18 14.69 15.35
N ASN A 183 1.87 14.80 15.11
CA ASN A 183 1.05 15.92 15.63
C ASN A 183 0.95 15.95 17.16
N THR A 184 1.13 14.82 17.85
CA THR A 184 1.10 14.74 19.32
C THR A 184 2.49 14.79 19.95
N GLY A 185 3.56 14.75 19.14
CA GLY A 185 4.94 14.68 19.61
C GLY A 185 5.38 13.27 20.01
N GLY A 186 4.65 12.25 19.56
CA GLY A 186 5.00 10.85 19.68
C GLY A 186 5.79 10.34 18.48
N LYS A 187 6.03 9.02 18.46
CA LYS A 187 6.82 8.35 17.43
C LYS A 187 5.94 7.47 16.55
N TYR A 188 6.18 7.51 15.24
CA TYR A 188 5.74 6.46 14.33
C TYR A 188 6.88 5.47 14.14
N ILE A 189 6.65 4.19 14.43
CA ILE A 189 7.64 3.12 14.30
C ILE A 189 7.06 2.05 13.39
N GLN A 190 7.74 1.77 12.29
CA GLN A 190 7.36 0.69 11.39
C GLN A 190 8.01 -0.62 11.83
N ALA A 191 7.20 -1.67 12.06
CA ALA A 191 7.66 -2.99 12.43
C ALA A 191 7.33 -3.98 11.31
N SER A 192 8.35 -4.60 10.71
CA SER A 192 8.20 -5.57 9.62
C SER A 192 8.10 -7.01 10.09
N ASP A 193 8.57 -7.30 11.30
CA ASP A 193 8.66 -8.63 11.87
C ASP A 193 8.49 -8.63 13.39
N GLN A 194 8.60 -9.80 14.01
CA GLN A 194 8.44 -9.96 15.46
C GLN A 194 9.48 -9.18 16.27
N LYS A 195 10.73 -9.15 15.81
CA LYS A 195 11.82 -8.48 16.53
C LYS A 195 11.63 -6.97 16.49
N ALA A 196 11.36 -6.43 15.32
CA ALA A 196 11.06 -5.01 15.14
C ALA A 196 9.86 -4.56 15.98
N LEU A 197 8.81 -5.39 16.06
CA LEU A 197 7.64 -5.10 16.91
C LEU A 197 8.00 -5.10 18.40
N GLN A 198 8.83 -6.03 18.86
CA GLN A 198 9.29 -6.05 20.26
C GLN A 198 10.15 -4.82 20.59
N GLU A 199 11.08 -4.44 19.72
CA GLU A 199 11.90 -3.25 19.89
C GLU A 199 11.06 -1.97 19.94
N ALA A 200 10.10 -1.82 19.03
CA ALA A 200 9.15 -0.71 19.03
C ALA A 200 8.35 -0.61 20.34
N LEU A 201 7.87 -1.73 20.85
CA LEU A 201 7.10 -1.78 22.09
C LEU A 201 7.97 -1.53 23.33
N VAL A 202 9.23 -1.95 23.34
CA VAL A 202 10.18 -1.60 24.42
C VAL A 202 10.40 -0.09 24.43
N GLU A 203 10.57 0.51 23.29
CA GLU A 203 10.80 1.95 23.15
C GLU A 203 9.60 2.79 23.60
N THR A 204 8.37 2.35 23.29
CA THR A 204 7.14 3.11 23.55
C THR A 204 6.47 2.82 24.89
N VAL A 205 6.63 1.61 25.45
CA VAL A 205 5.91 1.16 26.66
C VAL A 205 6.84 1.03 27.86
N ALA A 206 8.09 0.59 27.68
CA ALA A 206 9.00 0.24 28.76
C ALA A 206 10.12 1.26 28.99
N ALA A 207 10.23 2.30 28.17
CA ALA A 207 11.25 3.32 28.34
C ALA A 207 11.05 4.11 29.65
N PRO A 208 12.03 4.18 30.56
CA PRO A 208 11.91 5.00 31.77
C PRO A 208 11.84 6.48 31.41
N ALA A 209 10.98 7.23 32.11
CA ALA A 209 10.98 8.69 32.01
C ALA A 209 12.38 9.23 32.35
N PRO A 210 12.89 10.24 31.61
CA PRO A 210 14.20 10.80 31.91
C PRO A 210 14.23 11.28 33.38
N ALA A 211 15.21 10.76 34.12
CA ALA A 211 15.41 11.12 35.54
C ALA A 211 15.65 12.62 35.66
N PRO A 212 15.05 13.31 36.68
CA PRO A 212 15.38 14.70 36.95
C PRO A 212 16.85 14.83 37.32
N GLU A 213 17.56 15.77 36.69
CA GLU A 213 18.98 16.03 36.95
C GLU A 213 19.22 16.32 38.43
N PRO A 214 20.26 15.71 39.06
CA PRO A 214 20.66 16.08 40.44
C PRO A 214 21.24 17.50 40.48
N ALA A 215 20.83 18.29 41.47
CA ALA A 215 21.34 19.64 41.73
C ALA A 215 22.88 19.64 41.85
N PRO A 216 23.59 20.62 41.28
CA PRO A 216 25.04 20.56 41.08
C PRO A 216 25.81 20.73 42.40
N ALA A 217 26.76 19.80 42.63
CA ALA A 217 27.88 20.03 43.54
C ALA A 217 28.88 21.03 42.90
N PRO A 218 29.62 21.85 43.67
CA PRO A 218 30.50 22.88 43.11
C PRO A 218 31.61 22.25 42.25
N ALA A 219 31.72 22.73 41.02
CA ALA A 219 32.46 22.17 39.92
C ALA A 219 33.99 22.23 40.08
N PRO A 220 34.71 21.19 39.67
CA PRO A 220 36.02 21.32 39.01
C PRO A 220 35.78 21.91 37.59
N ALA A 221 36.73 22.70 37.09
CA ALA A 221 36.65 23.33 35.79
C ALA A 221 36.21 22.37 34.66
N PRO A 222 35.34 22.79 33.72
CA PRO A 222 34.73 21.90 32.76
C PRO A 222 35.76 21.32 31.80
N GLU A 223 35.88 19.99 31.79
CA GLU A 223 36.32 19.28 30.59
C GLU A 223 35.27 19.53 29.49
N PRO A 224 35.68 19.78 28.25
CA PRO A 224 34.73 19.97 27.16
C PRO A 224 33.82 18.74 27.03
N ALA A 225 32.51 18.98 27.16
CA ALA A 225 31.49 17.93 27.03
C ALA A 225 31.71 17.17 25.73
N LYS A 226 31.86 15.84 25.81
CA LYS A 226 31.92 15.00 24.58
C LYS A 226 30.60 15.20 23.83
N PRO A 227 30.65 15.48 22.53
CA PRO A 227 29.45 15.63 21.74
C PRO A 227 28.60 14.36 21.81
N GLU A 228 27.30 14.54 21.97
CA GLU A 228 26.35 13.43 22.11
C GLU A 228 26.36 12.50 20.89
N PHE A 229 26.56 13.07 19.69
CA PHE A 229 26.72 12.35 18.43
C PHE A 229 28.00 12.79 17.71
N ASN A 230 28.65 11.83 17.04
CA ASN A 230 29.85 12.12 16.26
C ASN A 230 29.62 12.23 14.75
N PHE A 231 28.42 11.87 14.28
CA PHE A 231 28.06 11.93 12.86
C PHE A 231 26.64 12.50 12.67
N MET A 232 26.55 13.65 11.99
CA MET A 232 25.31 14.39 11.76
C MET A 232 25.34 14.97 10.33
N PRO A 233 25.05 14.17 9.29
CA PRO A 233 25.04 14.66 7.92
C PRO A 233 23.80 15.54 7.67
N SER A 234 23.93 16.44 6.70
CA SER A 234 22.79 17.17 6.15
C SER A 234 22.74 17.04 4.63
N VAL A 235 21.56 17.27 4.05
CA VAL A 235 21.32 17.06 2.62
C VAL A 235 20.60 18.27 2.01
N VAL A 236 21.04 18.67 0.82
CA VAL A 236 20.44 19.73 0.02
C VAL A 236 20.18 19.22 -1.39
N MET A 237 19.11 19.69 -2.03
CA MET A 237 18.79 19.31 -3.41
C MET A 237 19.76 19.94 -4.42
N ALA A 238 20.22 21.16 -4.15
CA ALA A 238 21.15 21.91 -4.97
C ALA A 238 22.19 22.62 -4.11
N GLU A 239 23.35 22.97 -4.69
CA GLU A 239 24.38 23.75 -4.01
C GLU A 239 23.82 25.10 -3.55
N GLY A 240 24.00 25.41 -2.26
CA GLY A 240 23.47 26.62 -1.64
C GLY A 240 21.96 26.65 -1.41
N GLY A 241 21.26 25.55 -1.71
CA GLY A 241 19.83 25.39 -1.44
C GLY A 241 19.54 25.15 0.04
N PRO A 242 18.26 25.18 0.45
CA PRO A 242 17.85 24.81 1.80
C PRO A 242 18.11 23.34 2.11
N GLU A 243 18.34 23.03 3.38
CA GLU A 243 18.38 21.63 3.83
C GLU A 243 17.01 20.98 3.65
N ILE A 244 17.00 19.70 3.26
CA ILE A 244 15.80 18.89 3.20
C ILE A 244 15.46 18.50 4.64
N SER A 245 14.29 18.93 5.13
CA SER A 245 13.86 18.75 6.53
C SER A 245 12.50 18.08 6.68
N ASP A 246 11.91 17.64 5.55
CA ASP A 246 10.59 17.01 5.51
C ASP A 246 10.61 15.47 5.66
N ASN A 247 11.76 14.93 6.06
CA ASN A 247 12.03 13.50 6.21
C ASN A 247 11.85 12.67 4.91
N SER A 248 11.84 13.32 3.74
CA SER A 248 11.78 12.62 2.45
C SER A 248 13.09 11.93 2.09
N ASN A 249 14.20 12.38 2.69
CA ASN A 249 15.52 11.83 2.43
C ASN A 249 15.80 10.55 3.22
N ALA A 250 16.72 9.74 2.71
CA ALA A 250 17.25 8.56 3.36
C ALA A 250 18.77 8.55 3.33
N TRP A 251 19.34 7.93 4.36
CA TRP A 251 20.76 7.70 4.54
C TRP A 251 21.06 6.21 4.50
N GLU A 252 22.05 5.83 3.69
CA GLU A 252 22.57 4.47 3.68
C GLU A 252 24.06 4.55 4.02
N ILE A 253 24.48 3.85 5.08
CA ILE A 253 25.87 3.86 5.56
C ILE A 253 26.46 2.47 5.39
N TYR A 254 27.60 2.39 4.72
CA TYR A 254 28.35 1.17 4.46
C TYR A 254 29.76 1.28 5.03
N LYS A 255 30.33 0.17 5.50
CA LYS A 255 31.79 0.10 5.69
C LYS A 255 32.46 0.20 4.32
N ALA A 256 33.57 0.93 4.22
CA ALA A 256 34.37 0.93 3.00
C ALA A 256 35.33 -0.28 2.98
N ASN A 257 35.36 -1.00 1.86
CA ASN A 257 36.34 -2.02 1.61
C ASN A 257 37.75 -1.40 1.34
N ALA A 258 38.81 -2.19 1.41
CA ALA A 258 40.16 -1.72 1.16
C ALA A 258 40.38 -1.17 -0.26
N ASP A 259 39.58 -1.61 -1.24
CA ASP A 259 39.58 -1.10 -2.62
C ASP A 259 38.72 0.16 -2.79
N GLY A 260 38.03 0.60 -1.71
CA GLY A 260 37.17 1.75 -1.69
C GLY A 260 35.79 1.49 -2.28
N SER A 261 35.36 0.25 -2.47
CA SER A 261 33.99 -0.16 -2.77
C SER A 261 33.14 -0.24 -1.52
N ARG A 262 31.80 -0.32 -1.69
CA ARG A 262 30.87 -0.55 -0.57
C ARG A 262 31.08 -1.94 -0.01
N GLY A 263 31.26 -2.04 1.31
CA GLY A 263 31.27 -3.26 2.09
C GLY A 263 29.91 -3.53 2.74
N ASP A 264 29.96 -4.06 3.97
CA ASP A 264 28.75 -4.37 4.73
C ASP A 264 27.97 -3.09 5.05
N GLN A 265 26.65 -3.17 4.90
CA GLN A 265 25.74 -2.09 5.29
C GLN A 265 25.68 -1.99 6.81
N VAL A 266 25.89 -0.80 7.33
CA VAL A 266 25.86 -0.51 8.77
C VAL A 266 24.46 -0.14 9.22
N MET A 267 23.79 0.76 8.45
CA MET A 267 22.44 1.21 8.74
C MET A 267 21.78 1.84 7.52
N THR A 268 20.44 1.93 7.59
CA THR A 268 19.61 2.82 6.77
C THR A 268 18.74 3.62 7.70
N GLU A 269 18.70 4.93 7.52
CA GLU A 269 17.89 5.86 8.31
C GLU A 269 17.17 6.84 7.37
N TYR A 270 16.01 7.32 7.81
CA TYR A 270 15.18 8.26 7.06
C TYR A 270 15.12 9.60 7.80
N GLY A 271 15.11 10.69 7.06
CA GLY A 271 15.03 12.03 7.61
C GLY A 271 16.32 12.51 8.25
N GLU A 272 16.23 13.22 9.35
CA GLU A 272 17.40 13.74 10.09
C GLU A 272 18.19 12.59 10.72
N LEU A 273 19.50 12.51 10.42
CA LEU A 273 20.39 11.51 10.99
C LEU A 273 21.33 12.14 12.02
N LYS A 274 21.29 11.62 13.25
CA LYS A 274 22.24 11.88 14.32
C LYS A 274 22.66 10.56 14.93
N THR A 275 23.91 10.15 14.76
CA THR A 275 24.37 8.83 15.20
C THR A 275 25.84 8.85 15.66
N ASN A 276 26.26 7.76 16.28
CA ASN A 276 27.65 7.51 16.64
C ASN A 276 28.21 6.39 15.76
N LEU A 277 29.17 6.72 14.91
CA LEU A 277 29.94 5.75 14.13
C LEU A 277 31.27 5.45 14.81
N GLU A 278 31.66 4.18 14.81
CA GLU A 278 32.99 3.78 15.27
C GLU A 278 34.09 4.34 14.34
N PRO A 279 35.32 4.57 14.84
CA PRO A 279 36.42 4.96 13.97
C PRO A 279 36.61 3.96 12.80
N GLY A 280 36.72 4.48 11.57
CA GLY A 280 36.85 3.65 10.37
C GLY A 280 36.51 4.42 9.11
N ASP A 281 36.65 3.74 7.97
CA ASP A 281 36.30 4.28 6.67
C ASP A 281 34.89 3.83 6.25
N TYR A 282 34.08 4.79 5.80
CA TYR A 282 32.69 4.59 5.45
C TYR A 282 32.40 5.15 4.05
N ILE A 283 31.38 4.57 3.42
CA ILE A 283 30.70 5.12 2.27
C ILE A 283 29.29 5.50 2.72
N VAL A 284 28.97 6.77 2.63
CA VAL A 284 27.66 7.29 3.01
C VAL A 284 26.94 7.76 1.76
N VAL A 285 25.70 7.33 1.61
CA VAL A 285 24.80 7.75 0.53
C VAL A 285 23.64 8.52 1.16
N GLY A 286 23.49 9.78 0.76
CA GLY A 286 22.27 10.55 0.98
C GLY A 286 21.42 10.49 -0.28
N ARG A 287 20.14 10.22 -0.14
CA ARG A 287 19.20 10.19 -1.27
C ARG A 287 17.84 10.78 -0.92
N ASP A 288 17.15 11.28 -1.92
CA ASP A 288 15.74 11.62 -1.90
C ASP A 288 15.14 11.07 -3.18
N ASP A 289 14.30 10.05 -3.04
CA ASP A 289 13.79 9.24 -4.14
C ASP A 289 14.95 8.71 -5.02
N GLU A 290 15.06 9.13 -6.28
CA GLU A 290 16.09 8.71 -7.23
C GLU A 290 17.32 9.64 -7.26
N ALA A 291 17.19 10.84 -6.71
CA ALA A 291 18.32 11.76 -6.56
C ALA A 291 19.23 11.33 -5.41
N ARG A 292 20.52 11.12 -5.67
CA ARG A 292 21.46 10.59 -4.69
C ARG A 292 22.85 11.20 -4.80
N SER A 293 23.53 11.23 -3.64
CA SER A 293 24.93 11.66 -3.54
C SER A 293 25.69 10.69 -2.64
N GLU A 294 26.89 10.30 -3.04
CA GLU A 294 27.75 9.39 -2.29
C GLU A 294 29.04 10.09 -1.88
N GLN A 295 29.45 9.93 -0.63
CA GLN A 295 30.71 10.43 -0.12
C GLN A 295 31.47 9.34 0.66
N LYS A 296 32.80 9.35 0.51
CA LYS A 296 33.71 8.55 1.35
C LYS A 296 34.10 9.36 2.57
N ILE A 297 33.83 8.85 3.75
CA ILE A 297 34.02 9.57 5.01
C ILE A 297 34.86 8.70 5.95
N LYS A 298 35.95 9.26 6.46
CA LYS A 298 36.76 8.64 7.49
C LYS A 298 36.36 9.18 8.84
N ILE A 299 35.90 8.33 9.74
CA ILE A 299 35.55 8.66 11.12
C ILE A 299 36.80 8.44 12.00
N GLU A 300 37.22 9.45 12.73
CA GLU A 300 38.33 9.38 13.69
C GLU A 300 37.80 9.55 15.13
N ALA A 301 38.44 8.91 16.08
CA ALA A 301 38.03 8.95 17.48
C ALA A 301 38.03 10.39 18.03
N GLY A 302 36.94 10.79 18.68
CA GLY A 302 36.79 12.10 19.33
C GLY A 302 36.49 13.27 18.37
N GLN A 303 36.31 13.03 17.09
CA GLN A 303 35.94 14.04 16.10
C GLN A 303 34.43 13.98 15.79
N VAL A 304 33.87 15.15 15.47
CA VAL A 304 32.46 15.29 15.03
C VAL A 304 32.42 15.65 13.56
N TYR A 305 31.59 14.93 12.82
CA TYR A 305 31.45 15.08 11.38
C TYR A 305 30.04 15.57 11.02
N LYS A 306 29.98 16.66 10.26
CA LYS A 306 28.73 17.25 9.74
C LYS A 306 28.84 17.43 8.22
N PRO A 307 28.96 16.34 7.45
CA PRO A 307 29.10 16.48 5.99
C PRO A 307 27.79 16.93 5.36
N LEU A 308 27.91 17.81 4.35
CA LEU A 308 26.80 18.23 3.51
C LEU A 308 26.77 17.40 2.22
N PHE A 309 25.63 16.82 1.94
CA PHE A 309 25.36 16.07 0.70
C PHE A 309 24.53 16.93 -0.25
N THR A 310 25.04 17.15 -1.46
CA THR A 310 24.30 17.80 -2.53
C THR A 310 23.81 16.75 -3.51
N LEU A 311 22.50 16.55 -3.60
CA LEU A 311 21.91 15.51 -4.44
C LEU A 311 21.97 15.86 -5.93
N ASN A 312 22.06 17.14 -6.28
CA ASN A 312 21.96 17.63 -7.64
C ASN A 312 20.71 17.09 -8.36
N GLY A 313 19.59 17.09 -7.66
CA GLY A 313 18.30 16.61 -8.11
C GLY A 313 17.28 17.73 -8.25
N GLY A 314 16.11 17.40 -8.76
CA GLY A 314 14.93 18.26 -8.80
C GLY A 314 13.66 17.42 -8.81
N THR A 315 12.51 18.06 -8.63
CA THR A 315 11.22 17.38 -8.54
C THR A 315 10.41 17.59 -9.80
N LEU A 316 9.88 16.52 -10.36
CA LEU A 316 8.88 16.52 -11.43
C LEU A 316 7.52 16.15 -10.86
N VAL A 317 6.50 16.93 -11.18
CA VAL A 317 5.09 16.64 -10.87
C VAL A 317 4.35 16.61 -12.20
N ILE A 318 3.74 15.46 -12.50
CA ILE A 318 3.05 15.23 -13.77
C ILE A 318 1.59 14.88 -13.49
N HIS A 319 0.70 15.70 -14.02
CA HIS A 319 -0.76 15.51 -13.96
C HIS A 319 -1.23 14.94 -15.32
N PRO A 320 -1.46 13.63 -15.42
CA PRO A 320 -1.86 13.01 -16.68
C PRO A 320 -3.36 13.15 -16.94
N HIS A 321 -3.72 13.55 -18.15
CA HIS A 321 -5.09 13.69 -18.62
C HIS A 321 -5.33 12.84 -19.87
N ALA A 322 -6.47 12.14 -19.88
CA ALA A 322 -6.86 11.36 -21.06
C ALA A 322 -7.14 12.27 -22.27
N SER A 323 -7.77 13.42 -22.05
CA SER A 323 -8.07 14.43 -23.07
C SER A 323 -8.04 15.83 -22.48
N GLN A 324 -8.15 16.83 -23.34
CA GLN A 324 -8.19 18.24 -22.92
C GLN A 324 -9.40 18.49 -21.98
N GLY A 325 -9.11 18.95 -20.75
CA GLY A 325 -10.12 19.28 -19.74
C GLY A 325 -10.73 18.09 -19.00
N SER A 326 -10.24 16.86 -19.21
CA SER A 326 -10.61 15.72 -18.37
C SER A 326 -9.95 15.81 -16.99
N GLU A 327 -10.47 15.08 -16.02
CA GLU A 327 -9.83 14.90 -14.72
C GLU A 327 -8.47 14.20 -14.85
N ILE A 328 -7.63 14.27 -13.81
CA ILE A 328 -6.37 13.55 -13.73
C ILE A 328 -6.66 12.04 -13.80
N SER A 329 -5.97 11.35 -14.68
CA SER A 329 -6.19 9.92 -14.90
C SER A 329 -5.41 9.09 -13.87
N GLY A 330 -6.13 8.46 -12.94
CA GLY A 330 -5.54 7.52 -11.99
C GLY A 330 -4.97 6.24 -12.62
N GLU A 331 -5.35 5.93 -13.86
CA GLU A 331 -4.87 4.75 -14.60
C GLU A 331 -3.62 5.03 -15.45
N ALA A 332 -3.21 6.30 -15.53
CA ALA A 332 -2.03 6.68 -16.32
C ALA A 332 -0.75 6.07 -15.73
N ARG A 333 0.06 5.49 -16.59
CA ARG A 333 1.44 5.12 -16.28
C ARG A 333 2.35 6.27 -16.68
N VAL A 334 3.22 6.71 -15.77
CA VAL A 334 4.18 7.80 -15.98
C VAL A 334 5.60 7.26 -15.79
N ASP A 335 6.34 7.18 -16.86
CA ASP A 335 7.73 6.75 -16.85
C ASP A 335 8.66 7.99 -16.89
N PHE A 336 9.50 8.12 -15.88
CA PHE A 336 10.56 9.13 -15.81
C PHE A 336 11.90 8.48 -16.17
N ALA A 337 12.47 8.83 -17.31
CA ALA A 337 13.83 8.43 -17.67
C ALA A 337 14.76 9.62 -17.50
N TYR A 338 15.79 9.46 -16.68
CA TYR A 338 16.74 10.48 -16.25
C TYR A 338 18.18 10.01 -16.47
N PRO A 339 19.19 10.88 -16.36
CA PRO A 339 20.58 10.48 -16.48
C PRO A 339 20.96 9.43 -15.44
N GLY A 340 21.19 8.19 -15.89
CA GLY A 340 21.60 7.07 -15.04
C GLY A 340 20.50 6.12 -14.60
N GLY A 341 19.20 6.37 -14.96
CA GLY A 341 18.13 5.46 -14.55
C GLY A 341 16.74 5.80 -15.08
N SER A 342 15.77 5.11 -14.53
CA SER A 342 14.35 5.39 -14.77
C SER A 342 13.51 4.94 -13.58
N THR A 343 12.38 5.59 -13.38
CA THR A 343 11.35 5.19 -12.40
C THR A 343 9.96 5.28 -13.01
N THR A 344 9.01 4.51 -12.50
CA THR A 344 7.63 4.46 -12.99
C THR A 344 6.66 4.75 -11.87
N HIS A 345 5.70 5.62 -12.14
CA HIS A 345 4.60 5.97 -11.24
C HIS A 345 3.27 5.80 -11.95
N TYR A 346 2.18 5.83 -11.19
CA TYR A 346 0.83 5.72 -11.71
C TYR A 346 -0.03 6.87 -11.21
N GLY A 347 -0.96 7.31 -12.05
CA GLY A 347 -1.86 8.41 -11.72
C GLY A 347 -1.14 9.76 -11.64
N ASP A 348 -1.50 10.54 -10.64
CA ASP A 348 -0.84 11.80 -10.30
C ASP A 348 0.58 11.52 -9.82
N ALA A 349 1.58 11.84 -10.64
CA ALA A 349 2.93 11.32 -10.47
C ALA A 349 3.89 12.41 -9.99
N LYS A 350 4.60 12.13 -8.90
CA LYS A 350 5.69 12.97 -8.38
C LYS A 350 6.96 12.12 -8.27
N ALA A 351 8.07 12.63 -8.76
CA ALA A 351 9.37 11.99 -8.65
C ALA A 351 10.47 13.01 -8.40
N THR A 352 11.38 12.72 -7.47
CA THR A 352 12.63 13.47 -7.27
C THR A 352 13.76 12.72 -7.96
N VAL A 353 14.32 13.31 -9.02
CA VAL A 353 15.28 12.67 -9.93
C VAL A 353 16.53 13.52 -10.09
N PRO A 354 17.68 12.93 -10.53
CA PRO A 354 18.89 13.71 -10.85
C PRO A 354 18.60 14.83 -11.85
N ALA A 355 19.18 16.00 -11.66
CA ALA A 355 19.04 17.13 -12.57
C ALA A 355 19.61 16.79 -13.96
N GLY A 356 19.08 17.42 -15.00
CA GLY A 356 19.48 17.23 -16.39
C GLY A 356 18.30 17.06 -17.34
N GLU A 357 18.54 16.42 -18.47
CA GLU A 357 17.49 16.10 -19.42
C GLU A 357 16.66 14.91 -18.93
N GLN A 358 15.35 15.13 -18.81
CA GLN A 358 14.36 14.14 -18.40
C GLN A 358 13.51 13.79 -19.61
N LYS A 359 13.28 12.50 -19.83
CA LYS A 359 12.31 12.02 -20.80
C LYS A 359 11.12 11.42 -20.06
N VAL A 360 10.01 12.15 -20.06
CA VAL A 360 8.77 11.74 -19.38
C VAL A 360 7.82 11.15 -20.41
N THR A 361 7.41 9.89 -20.21
CA THR A 361 6.41 9.23 -21.04
C THR A 361 5.16 8.97 -20.21
N VAL A 362 4.04 9.51 -20.66
CA VAL A 362 2.72 9.28 -20.05
C VAL A 362 1.93 8.37 -20.97
N GLN A 363 1.46 7.26 -20.46
CA GLN A 363 0.68 6.26 -21.18
C GLN A 363 -0.69 6.06 -20.52
N ILE A 364 -1.76 6.07 -21.31
CA ILE A 364 -3.12 5.71 -20.90
C ILE A 364 -3.67 4.73 -21.94
N GLY A 365 -3.87 3.46 -21.53
CA GLY A 365 -4.24 2.38 -22.44
C GLY A 365 -3.24 2.26 -23.60
N ALA A 366 -3.74 2.30 -24.83
CA ALA A 366 -2.93 2.21 -26.04
C ALA A 366 -2.29 3.55 -26.47
N GLY A 367 -2.64 4.68 -25.81
CA GLY A 367 -2.09 6.00 -26.13
C GLY A 367 -0.89 6.35 -25.26
N ALA A 368 0.10 7.01 -25.86
CA ALA A 368 1.27 7.51 -25.13
C ALA A 368 1.78 8.82 -25.69
N VAL A 369 2.25 9.70 -24.81
CA VAL A 369 2.92 10.97 -25.14
C VAL A 369 4.24 11.02 -24.40
N THR A 370 5.30 11.40 -25.12
CA THR A 370 6.62 11.60 -24.53
C THR A 370 7.02 13.07 -24.64
N GLN A 371 7.51 13.64 -23.55
CA GLN A 371 8.05 15.00 -23.48
C GLN A 371 9.47 14.97 -22.93
N THR A 372 10.31 15.88 -23.43
CA THR A 372 11.65 16.13 -22.88
C THR A 372 11.59 17.40 -22.02
N ILE A 373 12.05 17.29 -20.77
CA ILE A 373 12.04 18.37 -19.79
C ILE A 373 13.48 18.59 -19.31
N GLN A 374 13.96 19.83 -19.33
CA GLN A 374 15.23 20.20 -18.69
C GLN A 374 14.93 20.53 -17.22
N LEU A 375 15.52 19.77 -16.31
CA LEU A 375 15.33 19.91 -14.87
C LEU A 375 16.63 20.44 -14.25
N ALA A 376 16.57 21.62 -13.65
CA ALA A 376 17.71 22.15 -12.89
C ALA A 376 17.72 21.59 -11.45
N ALA A 377 18.90 21.55 -10.84
CA ALA A 377 19.03 21.17 -9.44
C ALA A 377 18.23 22.12 -8.53
N GLY A 378 17.45 21.57 -7.60
CA GLY A 378 16.56 22.31 -6.70
C GLY A 378 15.27 22.81 -7.35
N GLN A 379 15.07 22.57 -8.64
CA GLN A 379 13.86 23.01 -9.33
C GLN A 379 12.71 22.03 -9.14
N THR A 380 11.49 22.55 -8.96
CA THR A 380 10.25 21.79 -9.12
C THR A 380 9.61 22.20 -10.45
N VAL A 381 9.30 21.21 -11.29
CA VAL A 381 8.59 21.40 -12.57
C VAL A 381 7.28 20.63 -12.51
N GLU A 382 6.18 21.35 -12.64
CA GLU A 382 4.82 20.82 -12.67
C GLU A 382 4.27 20.90 -14.10
N LYS A 383 3.65 19.83 -14.59
CA LYS A 383 3.16 19.71 -15.96
C LYS A 383 1.86 18.94 -16.05
N GLU A 384 0.90 19.56 -16.71
CA GLU A 384 -0.28 18.88 -17.25
C GLU A 384 0.12 18.18 -18.56
N VAL A 385 -0.14 16.86 -18.65
CA VAL A 385 0.16 16.08 -19.86
C VAL A 385 -1.10 15.45 -20.40
N VAL A 386 -1.57 15.92 -21.54
CA VAL A 386 -2.74 15.38 -22.24
C VAL A 386 -2.28 14.31 -23.22
N VAL A 387 -2.72 13.06 -23.02
CA VAL A 387 -2.39 11.93 -23.90
C VAL A 387 -3.20 11.98 -25.19
N GLY A 388 -4.41 12.48 -25.14
CA GLY A 388 -5.29 12.63 -26.29
C GLY A 388 -6.00 11.34 -26.70
N VAL A 389 -6.43 10.54 -25.72
CA VAL A 389 -7.19 9.31 -25.95
C VAL A 389 -8.69 9.49 -25.71
N GLY A 390 -9.49 8.59 -26.27
CA GLY A 390 -10.89 8.42 -25.94
C GLY A 390 -11.13 7.06 -25.29
N HIS A 391 -12.22 6.95 -24.56
CA HIS A 391 -12.64 5.77 -23.83
C HIS A 391 -13.73 5.02 -24.57
N ALA A 392 -13.64 3.70 -24.67
CA ALA A 392 -14.65 2.81 -25.22
C ALA A 392 -14.95 1.67 -24.24
N VAL A 393 -16.22 1.45 -23.94
CA VAL A 393 -16.69 0.28 -23.20
C VAL A 393 -17.37 -0.67 -24.18
N LEU A 394 -16.88 -1.92 -24.24
CA LEU A 394 -17.37 -2.91 -25.17
C LEU A 394 -18.22 -3.96 -24.47
N ASN A 395 -19.39 -4.23 -25.10
CA ASN A 395 -20.29 -5.28 -24.66
C ASN A 395 -20.80 -6.08 -25.87
N ALA A 396 -20.87 -7.40 -25.72
CA ALA A 396 -21.46 -8.28 -26.69
C ALA A 396 -22.93 -8.59 -26.37
N PHE A 397 -23.72 -8.73 -27.43
CA PHE A 397 -25.16 -9.06 -27.36
C PHE A 397 -25.44 -10.24 -28.29
N TYR A 398 -26.34 -11.13 -27.90
CA TYR A 398 -26.70 -12.28 -28.76
C TYR A 398 -27.34 -11.82 -30.08
N THR A 399 -28.10 -10.72 -30.05
CA THR A 399 -28.67 -10.04 -31.23
C THR A 399 -28.58 -8.52 -31.07
N ALA A 400 -28.72 -7.79 -32.15
CA ALA A 400 -28.84 -6.34 -32.11
C ALA A 400 -30.08 -5.94 -31.28
N GLY A 401 -29.85 -5.27 -30.13
CA GLY A 401 -30.90 -4.85 -29.19
C GLY A 401 -31.51 -5.97 -28.33
N GLY A 402 -30.94 -7.17 -28.37
CA GLY A 402 -31.30 -8.31 -27.52
C GLY A 402 -30.55 -8.35 -26.20
N ASP A 403 -30.52 -9.53 -25.59
CA ASP A 403 -29.89 -9.75 -24.30
C ASP A 403 -28.35 -9.64 -24.40
N LYS A 404 -27.75 -9.03 -23.38
CA LYS A 404 -26.30 -8.95 -23.20
C LYS A 404 -25.75 -10.37 -22.96
N ALA A 405 -24.68 -10.69 -23.62
CA ALA A 405 -23.93 -11.90 -23.34
C ALA A 405 -23.03 -11.67 -22.11
N ASP A 406 -23.55 -11.98 -20.93
CA ASP A 406 -22.83 -11.83 -19.66
C ASP A 406 -22.00 -13.09 -19.37
N ASN A 407 -20.87 -13.21 -20.03
CA ASN A 407 -19.99 -14.38 -19.98
C ASN A 407 -18.53 -13.95 -19.94
N SER A 408 -17.79 -14.43 -18.95
CA SER A 408 -16.35 -14.14 -18.78
C SER A 408 -15.47 -14.69 -19.91
N GLY A 409 -15.96 -15.65 -20.71
CA GLY A 409 -15.28 -16.20 -21.89
C GLY A 409 -15.33 -15.31 -23.13
N ILE A 410 -16.05 -14.18 -23.11
CA ILE A 410 -16.03 -13.22 -24.20
C ILE A 410 -14.64 -12.62 -24.32
N SER A 411 -14.11 -12.57 -25.53
CA SER A 411 -12.89 -11.84 -25.83
C SER A 411 -13.17 -10.70 -26.81
N PHE A 412 -12.55 -9.55 -26.56
CA PHE A 412 -12.54 -8.40 -27.45
C PHE A 412 -11.10 -8.11 -27.85
N GLU A 413 -10.83 -8.10 -29.15
CA GLU A 413 -9.58 -7.62 -29.70
C GLU A 413 -9.86 -6.36 -30.51
N ILE A 414 -9.16 -5.26 -30.17
CA ILE A 414 -9.22 -4.02 -30.91
C ILE A 414 -8.15 -4.01 -31.96
N VAL A 415 -8.55 -3.86 -33.21
CA VAL A 415 -7.62 -3.80 -34.35
C VAL A 415 -7.85 -2.51 -35.16
N LYS A 416 -6.81 -2.00 -35.83
CA LYS A 416 -6.96 -0.90 -36.79
C LYS A 416 -7.94 -1.28 -37.90
N ALA A 417 -8.84 -0.34 -38.29
CA ALA A 417 -9.74 -0.58 -39.40
C ALA A 417 -8.99 -0.76 -40.73
N LYS A 418 -7.88 -0.05 -40.88
CA LYS A 418 -7.00 -0.18 -42.06
C LYS A 418 -6.31 -1.53 -42.10
N LYS A 419 -6.48 -2.25 -43.20
CA LYS A 419 -5.78 -3.52 -43.46
C LYS A 419 -4.38 -3.28 -43.98
N LYS A 420 -3.45 -4.14 -43.58
CA LYS A 420 -2.11 -4.25 -44.18
C LYS A 420 -2.17 -4.84 -45.58
N ILE A 421 -1.06 -4.87 -46.30
CA ILE A 421 -0.96 -5.38 -47.67
C ILE A 421 -1.30 -6.88 -47.74
N ASP A 422 -0.99 -7.63 -46.68
CA ASP A 422 -1.29 -9.06 -46.54
C ASP A 422 -2.75 -9.36 -46.14
N GLY A 423 -3.58 -8.32 -46.00
CA GLY A 423 -4.98 -8.42 -45.58
C GLY A 423 -5.20 -8.48 -44.06
N SER A 424 -4.18 -8.62 -43.25
CA SER A 424 -4.26 -8.57 -41.79
C SER A 424 -4.51 -7.15 -41.27
N ARG A 425 -5.00 -7.03 -40.04
CA ARG A 425 -5.10 -5.76 -39.31
C ARG A 425 -4.06 -5.73 -38.20
N GLU A 426 -3.66 -4.54 -37.82
CA GLU A 426 -2.79 -4.33 -36.66
C GLU A 426 -3.62 -4.47 -35.38
N SER A 427 -3.21 -5.37 -34.50
CA SER A 427 -3.79 -5.56 -33.18
C SER A 427 -3.25 -4.47 -32.25
N ILE A 428 -4.14 -3.85 -31.48
CA ILE A 428 -3.84 -2.75 -30.57
C ILE A 428 -3.90 -3.22 -29.13
N GLU A 429 -5.01 -3.81 -28.74
CA GLU A 429 -5.26 -4.20 -27.36
C GLU A 429 -6.31 -5.29 -27.29
N HIS A 430 -6.30 -6.08 -26.19
CA HIS A 430 -7.33 -7.08 -25.90
C HIS A 430 -7.79 -7.11 -24.48
N SER A 431 -9.08 -7.48 -24.29
CA SER A 431 -9.70 -7.68 -22.99
C SER A 431 -10.69 -8.82 -23.02
N TYR A 432 -11.04 -9.32 -21.83
CA TYR A 432 -11.95 -10.43 -21.64
C TYR A 432 -13.11 -10.03 -20.72
N GLY A 433 -14.25 -10.65 -20.96
CA GLY A 433 -15.45 -10.45 -20.16
C GLY A 433 -16.29 -9.23 -20.60
N PRO A 434 -17.47 -9.11 -20.00
CA PRO A 434 -18.36 -7.97 -20.25
C PRO A 434 -17.78 -6.67 -19.68
N ASP A 435 -18.29 -5.53 -20.18
CA ASP A 435 -17.86 -4.18 -19.80
C ASP A 435 -16.36 -3.93 -19.97
N SER A 436 -15.76 -4.56 -21.00
CA SER A 436 -14.34 -4.39 -21.34
C SER A 436 -14.04 -2.96 -21.73
N LYS A 437 -13.06 -2.34 -21.05
CA LYS A 437 -12.69 -0.93 -21.19
C LYS A 437 -11.41 -0.78 -21.98
N PHE A 438 -11.37 0.21 -22.86
CA PHE A 438 -10.23 0.54 -23.71
C PHE A 438 -10.03 2.04 -23.78
N TRP A 439 -8.78 2.46 -23.61
CA TRP A 439 -8.36 3.83 -23.87
C TRP A 439 -7.55 3.85 -25.16
N LEU A 440 -8.10 4.49 -26.20
CA LEU A 440 -7.57 4.40 -27.55
C LEU A 440 -7.21 5.78 -28.11
N PRO A 441 -6.07 5.92 -28.81
CA PRO A 441 -5.82 7.10 -29.62
C PRO A 441 -6.91 7.35 -30.68
N PRO A 442 -7.09 8.59 -31.15
CA PRO A 442 -8.02 8.89 -32.23
C PRO A 442 -7.69 8.11 -33.50
N ASP A 443 -8.60 7.24 -33.95
CA ASP A 443 -8.50 6.46 -35.19
C ASP A 443 -9.81 5.72 -35.48
N ASP A 444 -9.84 5.03 -36.63
CA ASP A 444 -10.86 4.05 -37.00
C ASP A 444 -10.42 2.65 -36.59
N TYR A 445 -11.28 1.95 -35.88
CA TYR A 445 -11.04 0.63 -35.31
C TYR A 445 -12.10 -0.39 -35.70
N VAL A 446 -11.78 -1.65 -35.48
CA VAL A 446 -12.74 -2.75 -35.51
C VAL A 446 -12.56 -3.56 -34.22
N ALA A 447 -13.67 -3.76 -33.51
CA ALA A 447 -13.73 -4.72 -32.41
C ALA A 447 -13.99 -6.12 -32.99
N LEU A 448 -13.00 -7.00 -32.88
CA LEU A 448 -13.15 -8.42 -33.13
C LEU A 448 -13.61 -9.08 -31.84
N THR A 449 -14.79 -9.64 -31.84
CA THR A 449 -15.40 -10.22 -30.64
C THR A 449 -15.63 -11.69 -30.82
N THR A 450 -15.20 -12.51 -29.87
CA THR A 450 -15.37 -13.95 -29.88
C THR A 450 -16.03 -14.43 -28.59
N LEU A 451 -17.04 -15.26 -28.72
CA LEU A 451 -17.63 -16.03 -27.64
C LEU A 451 -17.88 -17.44 -28.14
N ASP A 452 -17.14 -18.39 -27.62
CA ASP A 452 -17.16 -19.79 -28.08
C ASP A 452 -16.92 -19.89 -29.61
N LEU A 453 -17.92 -20.35 -30.36
CA LEU A 453 -17.88 -20.47 -31.85
C LEU A 453 -18.41 -19.21 -32.56
N ALA A 454 -18.97 -18.26 -31.83
CA ALA A 454 -19.49 -17.02 -32.40
C ALA A 454 -18.38 -15.98 -32.52
N VAL A 455 -18.26 -15.38 -33.71
CA VAL A 455 -17.30 -14.29 -33.99
C VAL A 455 -18.06 -13.16 -34.67
N ALA A 456 -17.81 -11.93 -34.24
CA ALA A 456 -18.38 -10.71 -34.82
C ALA A 456 -17.35 -9.61 -34.98
N GLU A 457 -17.53 -8.75 -35.98
CA GLU A 457 -16.73 -7.54 -36.22
C GLU A 457 -17.65 -6.31 -36.06
N GLN A 458 -17.24 -5.36 -35.22
CA GLN A 458 -17.94 -4.07 -35.07
C GLN A 458 -16.98 -2.93 -35.37
N PRO A 459 -17.09 -2.23 -36.49
CA PRO A 459 -16.32 -1.03 -36.77
C PRO A 459 -16.82 0.13 -35.90
N PHE A 460 -15.88 0.99 -35.44
CA PHE A 460 -16.15 2.20 -34.69
C PHE A 460 -15.00 3.19 -34.83
N THR A 461 -15.26 4.46 -34.55
CA THR A 461 -14.25 5.54 -34.59
C THR A 461 -14.12 6.15 -33.22
N ILE A 462 -12.91 6.38 -32.74
CA ILE A 462 -12.59 7.08 -31.50
C ILE A 462 -11.98 8.44 -31.81
N LYS A 463 -12.39 9.46 -31.06
CA LYS A 463 -11.76 10.78 -30.97
C LYS A 463 -11.26 11.04 -29.58
N ALA A 464 -10.29 11.94 -29.42
CA ALA A 464 -9.84 12.37 -28.10
C ALA A 464 -10.99 12.92 -27.27
N GLY A 465 -11.13 12.41 -26.03
CA GLY A 465 -12.20 12.80 -25.11
C GLY A 465 -13.55 12.10 -25.32
N ASP A 466 -13.67 11.22 -26.34
CA ASP A 466 -14.86 10.40 -26.48
C ASP A 466 -15.05 9.48 -25.28
N ASN A 467 -16.32 9.19 -24.97
CA ASN A 467 -16.73 8.14 -24.04
C ASN A 467 -17.88 7.37 -24.70
N GLN A 468 -17.61 6.21 -25.25
CA GLN A 468 -18.52 5.46 -26.11
C GLN A 468 -18.83 4.08 -25.55
N ASP A 469 -20.11 3.69 -25.62
CA ASP A 469 -20.56 2.31 -25.40
C ASP A 469 -20.68 1.60 -26.74
N ILE A 470 -19.78 0.68 -27.03
CA ILE A 470 -19.76 -0.11 -28.27
C ILE A 470 -20.49 -1.43 -28.05
N LYS A 471 -21.59 -1.60 -28.76
CA LYS A 471 -22.42 -2.80 -28.71
C LYS A 471 -22.14 -3.69 -29.90
N VAL A 472 -21.62 -4.88 -29.64
CA VAL A 472 -21.31 -5.88 -30.68
C VAL A 472 -22.41 -6.93 -30.71
N ALA A 473 -23.13 -7.02 -31.81
CA ALA A 473 -24.11 -8.09 -32.03
C ALA A 473 -23.38 -9.34 -32.55
N LEU A 474 -23.47 -10.44 -31.82
CA LEU A 474 -22.88 -11.73 -32.22
C LEU A 474 -23.71 -12.45 -33.29
N ASP A 475 -25.01 -12.09 -33.42
CA ASP A 475 -25.99 -12.79 -34.21
C ASP A 475 -25.95 -14.32 -33.97
N ALA A 476 -25.93 -14.69 -32.69
CA ALA A 476 -25.68 -16.05 -32.22
C ALA A 476 -26.76 -16.51 -31.23
N GLY A 477 -26.90 -17.82 -31.12
CA GLY A 477 -27.72 -18.50 -30.13
C GLY A 477 -26.89 -19.46 -29.28
N VAL A 478 -27.47 -19.95 -28.19
CA VAL A 478 -26.84 -20.96 -27.33
C VAL A 478 -27.33 -22.36 -27.74
N LEU A 479 -26.42 -23.26 -28.11
CA LEU A 479 -26.70 -24.65 -28.37
C LEU A 479 -26.19 -25.51 -27.20
N ALA A 480 -27.13 -26.13 -26.49
CA ALA A 480 -26.84 -27.13 -25.45
C ALA A 480 -27.10 -28.53 -26.02
N MET A 481 -26.07 -29.37 -25.98
CA MET A 481 -26.05 -30.72 -26.58
C MET A 481 -25.89 -31.75 -25.47
N SER A 482 -26.72 -32.77 -25.51
CA SER A 482 -26.61 -33.99 -24.70
C SER A 482 -26.52 -35.20 -25.60
N ALA A 483 -25.52 -36.06 -25.42
CA ALA A 483 -25.29 -37.26 -26.19
C ALA A 483 -24.84 -38.40 -25.25
N PRO A 484 -25.74 -38.99 -24.46
CA PRO A 484 -25.38 -39.97 -23.45
C PRO A 484 -24.55 -41.11 -24.01
N GLY A 485 -23.41 -41.40 -23.39
CA GLY A 485 -22.47 -42.44 -23.80
C GLY A 485 -21.67 -42.10 -25.08
N ALA A 486 -21.61 -40.85 -25.48
CA ALA A 486 -20.73 -40.42 -26.55
C ALA A 486 -19.26 -40.39 -26.13
N TYR A 487 -18.35 -40.68 -27.05
CA TYR A 487 -16.93 -40.40 -26.91
C TYR A 487 -16.65 -38.89 -27.06
N SER A 488 -17.30 -38.30 -28.08
CA SER A 488 -17.23 -36.85 -28.31
C SER A 488 -18.46 -36.34 -29.08
N ILE A 489 -18.67 -35.04 -29.02
CA ILE A 489 -19.68 -34.30 -29.76
C ILE A 489 -18.96 -33.31 -30.68
N GLU A 490 -19.30 -33.33 -31.96
CA GLU A 490 -18.75 -32.44 -32.98
C GLU A 490 -19.85 -31.60 -33.63
N VAL A 491 -19.58 -30.33 -33.85
CA VAL A 491 -20.46 -29.42 -34.60
C VAL A 491 -19.87 -29.17 -35.98
N LEU A 492 -20.62 -29.52 -37.03
CA LEU A 492 -20.24 -29.39 -38.41
C LEU A 492 -21.10 -28.31 -39.12
N SER A 493 -20.53 -27.66 -40.13
CA SER A 493 -21.28 -26.86 -41.09
C SER A 493 -22.33 -27.72 -41.81
N SER A 494 -23.56 -27.19 -41.99
CA SER A 494 -24.57 -27.88 -42.83
C SER A 494 -24.14 -27.98 -44.27
N LYS A 495 -23.36 -27.03 -44.79
CA LYS A 495 -22.85 -26.99 -46.15
C LYS A 495 -21.68 -27.97 -46.32
N LYS A 496 -21.72 -28.71 -47.44
CA LYS A 496 -20.58 -29.56 -47.86
C LYS A 496 -19.70 -28.79 -48.83
N ASP A 497 -18.41 -29.04 -48.76
CA ASP A 497 -17.45 -28.55 -49.74
C ASP A 497 -17.58 -29.31 -51.10
N ILE A 498 -16.71 -28.93 -52.03
CA ILE A 498 -16.69 -29.55 -53.37
C ILE A 498 -16.30 -31.05 -53.36
N GLN A 499 -15.73 -31.51 -52.23
CA GLN A 499 -15.36 -32.92 -52.00
C GLN A 499 -16.43 -33.68 -51.21
N GLY A 500 -17.54 -33.02 -50.88
CA GLY A 500 -18.65 -33.61 -50.13
C GLY A 500 -18.44 -33.64 -48.60
N LYS A 501 -17.37 -33.01 -48.07
CA LYS A 501 -17.07 -32.95 -46.65
C LYS A 501 -17.69 -31.72 -46.00
N ARG A 502 -18.11 -31.85 -44.74
CA ARG A 502 -18.52 -30.71 -43.91
C ARG A 502 -17.32 -30.18 -43.12
N LYS A 503 -17.25 -28.86 -42.97
CA LYS A 503 -16.23 -28.22 -42.12
C LYS A 503 -16.59 -28.42 -40.67
N SER A 504 -15.66 -28.94 -39.87
CA SER A 504 -15.76 -28.96 -38.42
C SER A 504 -15.62 -27.55 -37.88
N LEU A 505 -16.52 -27.16 -36.98
CA LEU A 505 -16.51 -25.87 -36.29
C LEU A 505 -15.98 -26.00 -34.86
N GLY A 506 -16.16 -27.19 -34.25
CA GLY A 506 -15.65 -27.51 -32.94
C GLY A 506 -15.97 -28.94 -32.55
N LEU A 507 -15.20 -29.47 -31.61
CA LEU A 507 -15.32 -30.80 -31.04
C LEU A 507 -15.07 -30.77 -29.55
N SER A 508 -15.90 -31.47 -28.78
CA SER A 508 -15.73 -31.67 -27.36
C SER A 508 -15.79 -33.11 -26.98
N TYR A 509 -14.91 -33.58 -26.10
CA TYR A 509 -14.95 -34.92 -25.54
C TYR A 509 -15.96 -35.00 -24.41
N GLY A 510 -16.67 -36.13 -24.33
CA GLY A 510 -17.71 -36.37 -23.35
C GLY A 510 -19.11 -36.36 -23.96
N ASP A 511 -20.10 -36.45 -23.10
CA ASP A 511 -21.50 -36.70 -23.46
C ASP A 511 -22.40 -35.44 -23.34
N SER A 512 -21.82 -34.31 -23.02
CA SER A 512 -22.53 -33.01 -22.96
C SER A 512 -21.62 -31.87 -23.36
N TRP A 513 -22.17 -30.88 -24.08
CA TRP A 513 -21.43 -29.69 -24.50
C TRP A 513 -22.39 -28.52 -24.73
N GLN A 514 -22.02 -27.34 -24.28
CA GLN A 514 -22.77 -26.12 -24.57
C GLN A 514 -21.86 -25.10 -25.26
N GLN A 515 -22.38 -24.45 -26.30
CA GLN A 515 -21.64 -23.46 -27.08
C GLN A 515 -22.55 -22.31 -27.52
N THR A 516 -21.98 -21.12 -27.57
CA THR A 516 -22.54 -20.00 -28.32
C THR A 516 -22.09 -20.13 -29.77
N ILE A 517 -23.05 -20.16 -30.70
CA ILE A 517 -22.79 -20.43 -32.11
C ILE A 517 -23.57 -19.43 -32.97
N PRO A 518 -23.04 -18.96 -34.11
CA PRO A 518 -23.77 -18.06 -35.01
C PRO A 518 -25.12 -18.65 -35.44
N ALA A 519 -26.09 -17.81 -35.71
CA ALA A 519 -27.36 -18.24 -36.25
C ALA A 519 -27.14 -18.94 -37.61
N GLY A 520 -27.82 -20.06 -37.83
CA GLY A 520 -27.66 -20.83 -39.06
C GLY A 520 -28.00 -22.32 -38.91
N ASP A 521 -27.77 -23.07 -39.99
CA ASP A 521 -27.99 -24.50 -40.01
C ASP A 521 -26.69 -25.27 -39.83
N TYR A 522 -26.72 -26.28 -38.97
CA TYR A 522 -25.57 -27.10 -38.58
C TYR A 522 -25.94 -28.57 -38.55
N VAL A 523 -24.93 -29.40 -38.42
CA VAL A 523 -25.09 -30.84 -38.13
C VAL A 523 -24.27 -31.16 -36.89
N VAL A 524 -24.90 -31.67 -35.87
CA VAL A 524 -24.23 -32.18 -34.68
C VAL A 524 -24.01 -33.66 -34.82
N VAL A 525 -22.77 -34.11 -34.60
CA VAL A 525 -22.36 -35.51 -34.69
C VAL A 525 -22.04 -36.02 -33.29
N ARG A 526 -22.68 -37.10 -32.90
CA ARG A 526 -22.32 -37.92 -31.74
C ARG A 526 -21.34 -38.99 -32.22
N HIS A 527 -20.10 -38.90 -31.81
CA HIS A 527 -19.12 -39.95 -32.05
C HIS A 527 -19.25 -41.05 -30.99
N ALA A 528 -19.42 -42.29 -31.48
CA ALA A 528 -19.57 -43.43 -30.59
C ALA A 528 -18.20 -43.86 -30.02
N PRO A 529 -18.12 -44.42 -28.79
CA PRO A 529 -16.93 -45.11 -28.32
C PRO A 529 -16.72 -46.43 -29.11
N ASP A 530 -15.48 -46.88 -29.17
CA ASP A 530 -15.11 -48.24 -29.61
C ASP A 530 -15.66 -48.72 -30.97
N GLN A 531 -15.51 -47.95 -32.06
CA GLN A 531 -15.95 -48.27 -33.42
C GLN A 531 -17.48 -48.43 -33.60
N GLY A 532 -18.27 -47.86 -32.68
CA GLY A 532 -19.71 -47.74 -32.86
C GLY A 532 -20.08 -46.82 -34.03
N GLN A 533 -21.35 -46.82 -34.44
CA GLN A 533 -21.82 -45.91 -35.48
C GLN A 533 -22.04 -44.50 -34.95
N ASP A 534 -21.45 -43.53 -35.62
CA ASP A 534 -21.73 -42.13 -35.39
C ASP A 534 -23.17 -41.78 -35.79
N LYS A 535 -23.75 -40.82 -35.06
CA LYS A 535 -25.10 -40.31 -35.37
C LYS A 535 -25.04 -38.83 -35.67
N GLU A 536 -25.70 -38.44 -36.76
CA GLU A 536 -25.82 -37.03 -37.17
C GLU A 536 -27.24 -36.51 -36.86
N MET A 537 -27.34 -35.29 -36.35
CA MET A 537 -28.58 -34.58 -36.13
C MET A 537 -28.48 -33.17 -36.73
N PRO A 538 -29.33 -32.80 -37.70
CA PRO A 538 -29.42 -31.44 -38.18
C PRO A 538 -30.07 -30.53 -37.11
N VAL A 539 -29.54 -29.31 -36.95
CA VAL A 539 -30.05 -28.31 -36.01
C VAL A 539 -30.02 -26.93 -36.66
N THR A 540 -31.06 -26.16 -36.45
CA THR A 540 -31.12 -24.74 -36.84
C THR A 540 -31.01 -23.88 -35.59
N ILE A 541 -30.03 -23.02 -35.57
CA ILE A 541 -29.79 -22.06 -34.47
C ILE A 541 -30.36 -20.72 -34.87
N LYS A 542 -31.15 -20.12 -33.97
CA LYS A 542 -31.66 -18.77 -34.12
C LYS A 542 -30.92 -17.84 -33.16
N ALA A 543 -30.60 -16.65 -33.62
CA ALA A 543 -29.95 -15.64 -32.80
C ALA A 543 -30.83 -15.24 -31.60
N GLY A 544 -30.24 -15.13 -30.43
CA GLY A 544 -30.91 -14.78 -29.17
C GLY A 544 -31.70 -15.95 -28.54
N GLU A 545 -31.76 -17.13 -29.18
CA GLU A 545 -32.48 -18.28 -28.63
C GLU A 545 -31.53 -19.34 -28.06
N ARG A 546 -32.01 -20.07 -27.07
CA ARG A 546 -31.36 -21.29 -26.55
C ARG A 546 -32.00 -22.51 -27.21
N SER A 547 -31.19 -23.31 -27.84
CA SER A 547 -31.59 -24.59 -28.44
C SER A 547 -31.01 -25.75 -27.61
N GLU A 548 -31.86 -26.70 -27.23
CA GLU A 548 -31.43 -27.91 -26.50
C GLU A 548 -31.71 -29.12 -27.33
N ILE A 549 -30.71 -29.96 -27.55
CA ILE A 549 -30.82 -31.18 -28.33
C ILE A 549 -30.27 -32.39 -27.57
N THR A 550 -30.87 -33.56 -27.82
CA THR A 550 -30.37 -34.82 -27.29
C THR A 550 -30.20 -35.80 -28.45
N ILE A 551 -28.99 -36.35 -28.61
CA ILE A 551 -28.65 -37.34 -29.61
C ILE A 551 -28.46 -38.68 -28.92
N GLN A 552 -29.39 -39.60 -29.11
CA GLN A 552 -29.39 -40.93 -28.48
C GLN A 552 -28.55 -41.91 -29.23
#